data_d84c4a29071a58779e4f846f36045a79
#
_entry.id   d84c4a29071a58779e4f846f36045a79
#
_cell.length_a   1.000
_cell.length_b   1.000
_cell.length_c   1.000
_cell.angle_alpha   90.00
_cell.angle_beta   90.00
_cell.angle_gamma   90.00
#
_symmetry.space_group_name_H-M   'P 1'
#
loop_
_entity.id
_entity.type
_entity.pdbx_description
1 polymer ?
#
loop_
_entity_poly.entity_id
_entity_poly.type
_entity_poly.pdbx_seq_one_letter_code
_entity_poly.pdbx_strand_id
1 'polypeptide(L)'
;MAPVKRPIAACFMLVLFSFGQLLSAQEKSGPCPQPIVTNDSRFRPGQVWQYTTRSHEKASTLTILKVESLPKQGVIIHIRVDKVRLRNCTGGPEPDKFQHMPFTRKVIERSVTKLVQENGVPEFKDGYDEWRKACGGVYTITVAEAINVGEETFRKNLGCPSTD
;
A
#
# COMPACT_ATOMS: atom_id res chain seq x y z
N MET A 1 -10.67 -79.40 -43.52
CA MET A 1 -11.55 -78.35 -42.90
C MET A 1 -10.66 -77.38 -42.17
N ALA A 2 -10.42 -76.25 -42.76
CA ALA A 2 -9.54 -75.19 -42.15
C ALA A 2 -10.43 -74.06 -41.68
N PRO A 3 -10.18 -73.48 -40.48
CA PRO A 3 -10.96 -72.35 -40.02
C PRO A 3 -10.37 -71.01 -40.57
N VAL A 4 -11.30 -70.21 -41.08
CA VAL A 4 -11.10 -68.89 -41.62
C VAL A 4 -10.78 -67.89 -40.47
N LYS A 5 -9.56 -67.26 -40.50
CA LYS A 5 -9.25 -66.17 -39.64
C LYS A 5 -9.73 -64.84 -40.22
N ARG A 6 -10.60 -64.15 -39.48
CA ARG A 6 -11.00 -62.76 -39.77
C ARG A 6 -10.01 -61.79 -39.19
N PRO A 7 -9.57 -60.74 -39.90
CA PRO A 7 -8.76 -59.69 -39.33
C PRO A 7 -9.65 -58.66 -38.58
N ILE A 8 -9.28 -58.36 -37.35
CA ILE A 8 -9.88 -57.27 -36.55
C ILE A 8 -9.20 -55.99 -37.00
N ALA A 9 -9.95 -55.12 -37.66
CA ALA A 9 -9.48 -53.76 -37.98
C ALA A 9 -9.50 -52.92 -36.72
N ALA A 10 -8.31 -52.59 -36.18
CA ALA A 10 -8.19 -51.64 -35.08
C ALA A 10 -8.32 -50.22 -35.64
N CYS A 11 -9.45 -49.59 -35.34
CA CYS A 11 -9.69 -48.18 -35.64
C CYS A 11 -8.96 -47.32 -34.60
N PHE A 12 -7.78 -46.79 -34.97
CA PHE A 12 -7.03 -45.82 -34.15
C PHE A 12 -7.70 -44.45 -34.29
N MET A 13 -8.53 -44.07 -33.31
CA MET A 13 -9.05 -42.72 -33.19
C MET A 13 -7.92 -41.80 -32.67
N LEU A 14 -7.32 -41.02 -33.57
CA LEU A 14 -6.43 -39.92 -33.23
C LEU A 14 -7.25 -38.79 -32.62
N VAL A 15 -7.26 -38.70 -31.29
CA VAL A 15 -7.77 -37.55 -30.57
C VAL A 15 -6.67 -36.47 -30.61
N LEU A 16 -6.82 -35.52 -31.53
CA LEU A 16 -6.01 -34.29 -31.54
C LEU A 16 -6.45 -33.42 -30.37
N PHE A 17 -5.70 -33.49 -29.26
CA PHE A 17 -5.76 -32.51 -28.18
C PHE A 17 -5.19 -31.19 -28.69
N SER A 18 -6.08 -30.29 -29.12
CA SER A 18 -5.72 -28.90 -29.36
C SER A 18 -5.43 -28.27 -28.00
N PHE A 19 -4.16 -28.21 -27.61
CA PHE A 19 -3.69 -27.37 -26.51
C PHE A 19 -3.86 -25.90 -26.95
N GLY A 20 -5.00 -25.32 -26.62
CA GLY A 20 -5.19 -23.87 -26.66
C GLY A 20 -4.21 -23.22 -25.67
N GLN A 21 -3.10 -22.69 -26.19
CA GLN A 21 -2.22 -21.82 -25.42
C GLN A 21 -3.01 -20.55 -25.08
N LEU A 22 -3.52 -20.46 -23.86
CA LEU A 22 -3.91 -19.21 -23.24
C LEU A 22 -2.62 -18.36 -23.12
N LEU A 23 -2.38 -17.54 -24.14
CA LEU A 23 -1.43 -16.42 -24.03
C LEU A 23 -1.98 -15.48 -22.96
N SER A 24 -1.56 -15.66 -21.72
CA SER A 24 -1.66 -14.63 -20.70
C SER A 24 -0.93 -13.41 -21.23
N ALA A 25 -1.68 -12.44 -21.73
CA ALA A 25 -1.15 -11.11 -22.01
C ALA A 25 -0.67 -10.53 -20.68
N GLN A 26 0.63 -10.65 -20.41
CA GLN A 26 1.29 -9.95 -19.34
C GLN A 26 1.25 -8.49 -19.73
N GLU A 27 0.31 -7.72 -19.16
CA GLU A 27 0.31 -6.26 -19.28
C GLU A 27 1.68 -5.78 -18.80
N LYS A 28 2.52 -5.38 -19.74
CA LYS A 28 3.73 -4.63 -19.43
C LYS A 28 3.26 -3.33 -18.80
N SER A 29 3.29 -3.26 -17.47
CA SER A 29 3.11 -2.00 -16.77
C SER A 29 4.13 -1.02 -17.32
N GLY A 30 3.67 0.08 -17.89
CA GLY A 30 4.53 1.15 -18.38
C GLY A 30 5.37 1.72 -17.23
N PRO A 31 6.30 2.64 -17.52
CA PRO A 31 7.12 3.27 -16.48
C PRO A 31 6.21 3.96 -15.47
N CYS A 32 6.60 3.89 -14.18
CA CYS A 32 5.85 4.52 -13.09
C CYS A 32 5.61 6.01 -13.37
N PRO A 33 4.39 6.52 -13.14
CA PRO A 33 4.11 7.94 -13.28
C PRO A 33 5.09 8.77 -12.45
N GLN A 34 5.61 9.84 -13.01
CA GLN A 34 6.51 10.74 -12.30
C GLN A 34 5.68 11.79 -11.55
N PRO A 35 5.87 11.92 -10.21
CA PRO A 35 5.20 12.95 -9.46
C PRO A 35 5.83 14.33 -9.74
N ILE A 36 5.00 15.36 -9.68
CA ILE A 36 5.40 16.75 -9.83
C ILE A 36 5.24 17.42 -8.47
N VAL A 37 6.33 17.96 -7.92
CA VAL A 37 6.26 18.77 -6.69
C VAL A 37 5.28 19.92 -6.93
N THR A 38 4.34 20.10 -6.03
CA THR A 38 3.31 21.12 -6.11
C THR A 38 3.14 21.84 -4.77
N ASN A 39 2.53 23.01 -4.83
CA ASN A 39 2.16 23.78 -3.65
C ASN A 39 0.69 23.52 -3.31
N ASP A 40 0.41 23.45 -2.01
CA ASP A 40 -0.95 23.44 -1.48
C ASP A 40 -1.14 24.66 -0.56
N SER A 41 -2.30 25.27 -0.62
CA SER A 41 -2.60 26.48 0.17
C SER A 41 -2.70 26.20 1.67
N ARG A 42 -3.05 24.97 2.05
CA ARG A 42 -3.27 24.57 3.45
C ARG A 42 -2.15 23.70 3.99
N PHE A 43 -1.61 22.78 3.19
CA PHE A 43 -0.65 21.77 3.63
C PHE A 43 0.74 22.06 3.08
N ARG A 44 1.69 22.32 3.97
CA ARG A 44 3.09 22.60 3.63
C ARG A 44 4.04 21.65 4.36
N PRO A 45 5.15 21.26 3.73
CA PRO A 45 6.18 20.47 4.39
C PRO A 45 6.62 21.12 5.71
N GLY A 46 6.81 20.29 6.75
CA GLY A 46 7.20 20.73 8.09
C GLY A 46 6.04 21.04 9.04
N GLN A 47 4.81 21.17 8.54
CA GLN A 47 3.64 21.33 9.41
C GLN A 47 3.35 20.08 10.21
N VAL A 48 3.12 20.25 11.52
CA VAL A 48 2.71 19.19 12.45
C VAL A 48 1.24 19.41 12.83
N TRP A 49 0.44 18.38 12.63
CA TRP A 49 -1.01 18.44 12.85
C TRP A 49 -1.47 17.40 13.88
N GLN A 50 -2.41 17.77 14.71
CA GLN A 50 -3.32 16.82 15.37
C GLN A 50 -4.31 16.27 14.34
N TYR A 51 -4.76 15.04 14.55
CA TYR A 51 -5.75 14.39 13.71
C TYR A 51 -6.70 13.55 14.55
N THR A 52 -7.79 13.07 13.98
CA THR A 52 -8.69 12.12 14.64
C THR A 52 -7.96 10.78 14.81
N THR A 53 -7.45 10.53 16.02
CA THR A 53 -6.61 9.37 16.36
C THR A 53 -7.43 8.16 16.77
N ARG A 54 -6.76 7.00 16.85
CA ARG A 54 -7.28 5.83 17.57
C ARG A 54 -7.44 6.17 19.07
N SER A 55 -8.35 5.46 19.76
CA SER A 55 -8.73 5.81 21.14
C SER A 55 -7.56 5.81 22.13
N HIS A 56 -6.57 4.95 21.92
CA HIS A 56 -5.43 4.77 22.81
C HIS A 56 -4.17 5.56 22.40
N GLU A 57 -4.26 6.45 21.39
CA GLU A 57 -3.14 7.22 20.83
C GLU A 57 -3.40 8.73 20.79
N LYS A 58 -4.05 9.27 21.81
CA LYS A 58 -4.45 10.69 21.85
C LYS A 58 -3.34 11.70 21.65
N ALA A 59 -2.08 11.31 21.92
CA ALA A 59 -0.90 12.16 21.74
C ALA A 59 -0.27 12.03 20.35
N SER A 60 -0.80 11.16 19.48
CA SER A 60 -0.26 10.96 18.13
C SER A 60 -0.46 12.22 17.29
N THR A 61 0.53 12.51 16.45
CA THR A 61 0.54 13.64 15.51
C THR A 61 1.04 13.18 14.16
N LEU A 62 0.70 13.92 13.11
CA LEU A 62 1.28 13.73 11.80
C LEU A 62 2.09 14.96 11.38
N THR A 63 3.20 14.72 10.67
CA THR A 63 4.03 15.75 10.05
C THR A 63 3.92 15.66 8.53
N ILE A 64 3.65 16.78 7.87
CA ILE A 64 3.67 16.86 6.40
C ILE A 64 5.13 16.79 5.93
N LEU A 65 5.45 15.81 5.10
CA LEU A 65 6.79 15.59 4.56
C LEU A 65 6.97 16.23 3.20
N LYS A 66 5.99 16.03 2.32
CA LYS A 66 6.04 16.46 0.93
C LYS A 66 4.64 16.61 0.36
N VAL A 67 4.50 17.51 -0.59
CA VAL A 67 3.27 17.69 -1.37
C VAL A 67 3.64 17.58 -2.84
N GLU A 68 2.98 16.69 -3.55
CA GLU A 68 3.20 16.49 -4.99
C GLU A 68 1.92 16.03 -5.69
N SER A 69 1.93 16.03 -7.00
CA SER A 69 0.79 15.61 -7.82
C SER A 69 1.19 14.44 -8.72
N LEU A 70 0.33 13.45 -8.81
CA LEU A 70 0.44 12.37 -9.80
C LEU A 70 -0.71 12.44 -10.81
N PRO A 71 -0.45 12.14 -12.09
CA PRO A 71 -1.50 11.97 -13.09
C PRO A 71 -2.57 10.99 -12.58
N LYS A 72 -3.85 11.30 -12.77
CA LYS A 72 -5.01 10.50 -12.36
C LYS A 72 -5.27 10.41 -10.85
N GLN A 73 -4.29 10.65 -9.98
CA GLN A 73 -4.45 10.60 -8.51
C GLN A 73 -4.60 12.00 -7.89
N GLY A 74 -4.17 13.04 -8.60
CA GLY A 74 -4.21 14.43 -8.12
C GLY A 74 -3.15 14.69 -7.05
N VAL A 75 -3.45 15.61 -6.13
CA VAL A 75 -2.53 16.03 -5.07
C VAL A 75 -2.40 14.94 -4.00
N ILE A 76 -1.17 14.57 -3.73
CA ILE A 76 -0.75 13.59 -2.72
C ILE A 76 -0.01 14.34 -1.61
N ILE A 77 -0.37 14.03 -0.38
CA ILE A 77 0.29 14.52 0.83
C ILE A 77 1.04 13.34 1.46
N HIS A 78 2.35 13.43 1.47
CA HIS A 78 3.20 12.47 2.18
C HIS A 78 3.33 12.91 3.63
N ILE A 79 3.08 11.98 4.56
CA ILE A 79 3.15 12.27 5.99
C ILE A 79 4.03 11.26 6.71
N ARG A 80 4.56 11.69 7.85
CA ARG A 80 5.04 10.85 8.94
C ARG A 80 4.00 10.88 10.04
N VAL A 81 3.80 9.76 10.74
CA VAL A 81 2.97 9.70 11.94
C VAL A 81 3.84 9.27 13.11
N ASP A 82 3.78 10.01 14.19
CA ASP A 82 4.54 9.77 15.42
C ASP A 82 3.62 9.46 16.61
N LYS A 83 4.19 8.80 17.64
CA LYS A 83 3.50 8.41 18.87
C LYS A 83 2.30 7.50 18.63
N VAL A 84 2.40 6.61 17.65
CA VAL A 84 1.52 5.46 17.51
C VAL A 84 1.97 4.32 18.42
N ARG A 85 1.16 3.27 18.58
CA ARG A 85 1.51 2.05 19.30
C ARG A 85 1.17 0.85 18.44
N LEU A 86 2.18 0.28 17.81
CA LEU A 86 2.01 -0.93 16.98
C LEU A 86 2.31 -2.15 17.85
N ARG A 87 1.26 -2.84 18.27
CA ARG A 87 1.34 -3.97 19.21
C ARG A 87 2.21 -5.11 18.65
N ASN A 88 3.18 -5.54 19.44
CA ASN A 88 4.08 -6.63 19.13
C ASN A 88 3.75 -7.86 19.99
N CYS A 89 3.21 -8.91 19.38
CA CYS A 89 2.83 -10.15 20.09
C CYS A 89 4.02 -11.03 20.49
N THR A 90 5.22 -10.74 20.00
CA THR A 90 6.42 -11.53 20.32
C THR A 90 7.16 -11.02 21.57
N GLY A 91 6.65 -9.94 22.19
CA GLY A 91 7.28 -9.32 23.36
C GLY A 91 8.48 -8.42 23.02
N GLY A 92 8.76 -8.20 21.73
CA GLY A 92 9.76 -7.24 21.27
C GLY A 92 9.27 -5.78 21.33
N PRO A 93 10.10 -4.82 20.89
CA PRO A 93 9.75 -3.41 20.87
C PRO A 93 8.47 -3.15 20.07
N GLU A 94 7.62 -2.26 20.56
CA GLU A 94 6.47 -1.72 19.82
C GLU A 94 6.94 -0.50 19.01
N PRO A 95 6.87 -0.53 17.67
CA PRO A 95 7.16 0.66 16.88
C PRO A 95 6.19 1.79 17.22
N ASP A 96 6.72 3.01 17.27
CA ASP A 96 5.99 4.21 17.71
C ASP A 96 5.72 5.21 16.58
N LYS A 97 6.04 4.83 15.33
CA LYS A 97 5.92 5.71 14.17
C LYS A 97 5.78 4.98 12.86
N PHE A 98 5.15 5.67 11.91
CA PHE A 98 5.27 5.40 10.48
C PHE A 98 6.09 6.51 9.83
N GLN A 99 7.23 6.19 9.25
CA GLN A 99 8.15 7.19 8.71
C GLN A 99 7.66 7.82 7.41
N HIS A 100 6.84 7.11 6.63
CA HIS A 100 6.30 7.60 5.38
C HIS A 100 4.96 6.93 5.06
N MET A 101 3.93 7.74 4.85
CA MET A 101 2.62 7.30 4.40
C MET A 101 2.04 8.31 3.40
N PRO A 102 1.69 7.89 2.17
CA PRO A 102 1.10 8.76 1.15
C PRO A 102 -0.44 8.75 1.23
N PHE A 103 -1.06 9.90 1.23
CA PHE A 103 -2.52 10.07 1.27
C PHE A 103 -3.00 11.00 0.16
N THR A 104 -4.26 10.81 -0.28
CA THR A 104 -4.89 11.86 -1.07
C THR A 104 -5.10 13.11 -0.21
N ARG A 105 -5.00 14.31 -0.82
CA ARG A 105 -5.26 15.59 -0.15
C ARG A 105 -6.60 15.60 0.61
N LYS A 106 -7.65 15.09 -0.01
CA LYS A 106 -9.00 15.03 0.57
C LYS A 106 -9.03 14.21 1.88
N VAL A 107 -8.26 13.14 1.97
CA VAL A 107 -8.18 12.33 3.18
C VAL A 107 -7.48 13.09 4.30
N ILE A 108 -6.35 13.72 4.03
CA ILE A 108 -5.65 14.53 5.04
C ILE A 108 -6.58 15.65 5.53
N GLU A 109 -7.27 16.33 4.63
CA GLU A 109 -8.20 17.42 4.99
C GLU A 109 -9.31 16.99 5.97
N ARG A 110 -9.86 15.78 5.81
CA ARG A 110 -10.88 15.25 6.72
C ARG A 110 -10.32 14.58 7.98
N SER A 111 -9.04 14.24 8.01
CA SER A 111 -8.40 13.58 9.14
C SER A 111 -7.84 14.56 10.16
N VAL A 112 -7.27 15.70 9.72
CA VAL A 112 -6.61 16.66 10.59
C VAL A 112 -7.61 17.53 11.34
N THR A 113 -7.21 17.93 12.56
CA THR A 113 -8.05 18.78 13.44
C THR A 113 -7.41 20.14 13.72
N LYS A 114 -6.17 20.17 14.14
CA LYS A 114 -5.46 21.40 14.57
C LYS A 114 -4.02 21.40 14.12
N LEU A 115 -3.57 22.51 13.53
CA LEU A 115 -2.15 22.78 13.33
C LEU A 115 -1.49 23.04 14.69
N VAL A 116 -0.46 22.29 15.03
CA VAL A 116 0.24 22.39 16.31
C VAL A 116 1.46 23.30 16.22
N GLN A 117 2.26 23.04 15.19
CA GLN A 117 3.53 23.75 14.98
C GLN A 117 4.02 23.56 13.55
N GLU A 118 5.05 24.34 13.19
CA GLU A 118 5.80 24.16 11.95
C GLU A 118 7.27 23.90 12.33
N ASN A 119 7.82 22.78 11.90
CA ASN A 119 9.18 22.32 12.18
C ASN A 119 9.92 22.06 10.88
N GLY A 120 11.20 21.66 10.98
CA GLY A 120 11.91 21.07 9.84
C GLY A 120 11.26 19.74 9.40
N VAL A 121 11.42 19.39 8.14
CA VAL A 121 10.96 18.11 7.61
C VAL A 121 11.91 17.00 8.09
N PRO A 122 11.42 15.99 8.81
CA PRO A 122 12.25 14.86 9.22
C PRO A 122 12.67 14.02 8.00
N GLU A 123 13.72 13.21 8.17
CA GLU A 123 14.18 12.28 7.14
C GLU A 123 13.08 11.24 6.80
N PHE A 124 12.85 11.03 5.50
CA PHE A 124 11.82 10.11 4.99
C PHE A 124 12.20 9.46 3.65
N LYS A 125 13.43 9.69 3.19
CA LYS A 125 13.87 9.30 1.85
C LYS A 125 13.69 7.82 1.56
N ASP A 126 14.04 6.95 2.51
CA ASP A 126 13.98 5.50 2.31
C ASP A 126 12.54 5.04 2.04
N GLY A 127 11.58 5.45 2.87
CA GLY A 127 10.17 5.10 2.68
C GLY A 127 9.58 5.73 1.40
N TYR A 128 10.02 6.92 1.04
CA TYR A 128 9.62 7.56 -0.21
C TYR A 128 10.17 6.81 -1.43
N ASP A 129 11.45 6.41 -1.40
CA ASP A 129 12.08 5.66 -2.50
C ASP A 129 11.41 4.29 -2.70
N GLU A 130 11.09 3.57 -1.61
CA GLU A 130 10.34 2.31 -1.68
C GLU A 130 8.95 2.52 -2.31
N TRP A 131 8.23 3.56 -1.89
CA TRP A 131 6.96 3.92 -2.48
C TRP A 131 7.10 4.22 -3.99
N ARG A 132 8.14 4.94 -4.40
CA ARG A 132 8.45 5.24 -5.80
C ARG A 132 8.72 3.97 -6.62
N LYS A 133 9.54 3.06 -6.09
CA LYS A 133 9.84 1.77 -6.72
C LYS A 133 8.60 0.91 -6.93
N ALA A 134 7.65 0.98 -6.00
CA ALA A 134 6.36 0.29 -6.07
C ALA A 134 5.33 0.99 -6.98
N CYS A 135 5.72 2.02 -7.75
CA CYS A 135 4.81 2.86 -8.56
C CYS A 135 3.71 3.58 -7.77
N GLY A 136 3.89 3.73 -6.49
CA GLY A 136 3.09 4.58 -5.61
C GLY A 136 1.60 4.30 -5.51
N GLY A 137 1.16 3.67 -4.43
CA GLY A 137 -0.24 3.71 -4.00
C GLY A 137 -0.49 4.90 -3.08
N VAL A 138 -1.75 5.28 -2.90
CA VAL A 138 -2.16 6.31 -1.93
C VAL A 138 -3.31 5.81 -1.07
N TYR A 139 -3.28 6.15 0.20
CA TYR A 139 -4.39 5.87 1.10
C TYR A 139 -5.58 6.78 0.79
N THR A 140 -6.76 6.17 0.69
CA THR A 140 -8.06 6.83 0.52
C THR A 140 -8.96 6.70 1.75
N ILE A 141 -8.49 5.99 2.78
CA ILE A 141 -9.07 5.84 4.12
C ILE A 141 -8.44 6.84 5.09
N THR A 142 -9.05 7.10 6.24
CA THR A 142 -8.51 8.05 7.23
C THR A 142 -7.14 7.65 7.75
N VAL A 143 -6.40 8.59 8.35
CA VAL A 143 -5.08 8.30 8.93
C VAL A 143 -5.18 7.21 10.01
N ALA A 144 -6.19 7.27 10.89
CA ALA A 144 -6.40 6.26 11.92
C ALA A 144 -6.68 4.86 11.35
N GLU A 145 -7.49 4.75 10.29
CA GLU A 145 -7.75 3.49 9.59
C GLU A 145 -6.50 2.95 8.90
N ALA A 146 -5.71 3.82 8.27
CA ALA A 146 -4.46 3.41 7.63
C ALA A 146 -3.42 2.91 8.65
N ILE A 147 -3.38 3.48 9.86
CA ILE A 147 -2.56 2.99 10.98
C ILE A 147 -3.03 1.59 11.41
N ASN A 148 -4.33 1.32 11.46
CA ASN A 148 -4.84 -0.03 11.77
C ASN A 148 -4.36 -1.04 10.72
N VAL A 149 -4.47 -0.72 9.44
CA VAL A 149 -3.97 -1.58 8.34
C VAL A 149 -2.47 -1.83 8.46
N GLY A 150 -1.70 -0.78 8.79
CA GLY A 150 -0.27 -0.88 9.00
C GLY A 150 0.10 -1.75 10.20
N GLU A 151 -0.61 -1.61 11.33
CA GLU A 151 -0.43 -2.46 12.51
C GLU A 151 -0.77 -3.93 12.20
N GLU A 152 -1.85 -4.18 11.49
CA GLU A 152 -2.25 -5.52 11.11
C GLU A 152 -1.21 -6.19 10.20
N THR A 153 -0.68 -5.44 9.23
CA THR A 153 0.42 -5.89 8.37
C THR A 153 1.69 -6.19 9.17
N PHE A 154 2.07 -5.32 10.09
CA PHE A 154 3.21 -5.51 10.99
C PHE A 154 3.03 -6.77 11.84
N ARG A 155 1.88 -6.95 12.47
CA ARG A 155 1.55 -8.14 13.28
C ARG A 155 1.58 -9.43 12.46
N LYS A 156 1.02 -9.40 11.25
CA LYS A 156 1.05 -10.55 10.32
C LYS A 156 2.48 -10.95 9.96
N ASN A 157 3.36 -9.99 9.70
CA ASN A 157 4.77 -10.24 9.40
C ASN A 157 5.53 -10.85 10.60
N LEU A 158 5.06 -10.62 11.82
CA LEU A 158 5.57 -11.25 13.05
C LEU A 158 4.96 -12.62 13.32
N GLY A 159 4.01 -13.10 12.52
CA GLY A 159 3.27 -14.33 12.78
C GLY A 159 2.25 -14.22 13.92
N CYS A 160 1.82 -13.01 14.27
CA CYS A 160 0.81 -12.79 15.30
C CYS A 160 -0.57 -13.33 14.88
N PRO A 161 -1.39 -13.83 15.82
CA PRO A 161 -2.78 -14.13 15.56
C PRO A 161 -3.54 -12.87 15.08
N SER A 162 -4.53 -13.08 14.21
CA SER A 162 -5.46 -12.00 13.84
C SER A 162 -6.16 -11.45 15.09
N THR A 163 -6.36 -10.15 15.14
CA THR A 163 -7.25 -9.54 16.15
C THR A 163 -8.62 -9.47 15.53
N ASP A 164 -9.49 -10.42 15.89
CA ASP A 164 -10.93 -10.32 15.62
C ASP A 164 -11.56 -9.15 16.39
#